data_399d1ebfb090469f7de9b725963dcbee
#
_entry.id   399d1ebfb090469f7de9b725963dcbee
#
_cell.length_a   1.000
_cell.length_b   1.000
_cell.length_c   1.000
_cell.angle_alpha   90.00
_cell.angle_beta   90.00
_cell.angle_gamma   90.00
#
_symmetry.space_group_name_H-M   'P 1'
#
loop_
_entity.id
_entity.type
_entity.pdbx_description
1 polymer ?
#
loop_
_entity_poly.entity_id
_entity_poly.type
_entity_poly.pdbx_seq_one_letter_code
_entity_poly.pdbx_strand_id
1 'polypeptide(L)'
;FGEALANLNDAYKKDSSVDSKLNVNSMIQYQDGESPTALFAVRSLGIDPATGKEVFLTKNGTPTFDYNADDRVKIADTNPKIRGVFGISFTYKNLQASVNLRYNLGSFAFNSALFNKVENISASNIAYNQDKRALYSRWQNAGDVSQFKGISLTTQTPISSRFVQRDNYLRGESARISWDFSRDEWIKRLFLKDLRFNVSFNDFFDLSEMKRERGTDYPFQRAISFG
;
A
#
# COMPACT_ATOMS: atom_id res chain seq x y z
N PHE A 1 4.68 19.86 -23.92
CA PHE A 1 4.38 18.79 -22.93
C PHE A 1 2.99 18.20 -23.17
N GLY A 2 1.95 18.98 -23.48
CA GLY A 2 0.58 18.49 -23.67
C GLY A 2 0.40 17.53 -24.84
N GLU A 3 0.97 17.82 -26.01
CA GLU A 3 0.91 16.95 -27.19
C GLU A 3 1.60 15.59 -26.98
N ALA A 4 2.71 15.55 -26.25
CA ALA A 4 3.42 14.30 -25.96
C ALA A 4 2.61 13.40 -25.03
N LEU A 5 1.89 13.97 -24.05
CA LEU A 5 1.02 13.24 -23.14
C LEU A 5 -0.26 12.75 -23.82
N ALA A 6 -0.85 13.55 -24.70
CA ALA A 6 -1.99 13.15 -25.52
C ALA A 6 -1.63 12.00 -26.46
N ASN A 7 -0.49 12.08 -27.14
CA ASN A 7 0.01 11.02 -28.01
C ASN A 7 0.32 9.72 -27.25
N LEU A 8 0.84 9.83 -26.02
CA LEU A 8 1.10 8.69 -25.15
C LEU A 8 -0.21 8.01 -24.71
N ASN A 9 -1.22 8.80 -24.37
CA ASN A 9 -2.56 8.30 -24.03
C ASN A 9 -3.25 7.65 -25.24
N ASP A 10 -3.10 8.20 -26.44
CA ASP A 10 -3.69 7.66 -27.65
C ASP A 10 -2.98 6.38 -28.11
N ALA A 11 -1.66 6.29 -27.95
CA ALA A 11 -0.91 5.07 -28.16
C ALA A 11 -1.35 3.97 -27.16
N TYR A 12 -1.56 4.34 -25.90
CA TYR A 12 -2.03 3.42 -24.86
C TYR A 12 -3.46 2.93 -25.10
N LYS A 13 -4.35 3.79 -25.62
CA LYS A 13 -5.72 3.42 -26.02
C LYS A 13 -5.75 2.54 -27.27
N LYS A 14 -4.82 2.73 -28.20
CA LYS A 14 -4.74 2.01 -29.47
C LYS A 14 -4.25 0.57 -29.31
N ASP A 15 -3.42 0.29 -28.31
CA ASP A 15 -2.90 -1.04 -28.00
C ASP A 15 -3.88 -1.89 -27.17
N SER A 16 -5.03 -1.32 -26.80
CA SER A 16 -6.07 -2.01 -26.06
C SER A 16 -7.05 -2.70 -26.98
N SER A 17 -6.81 -4.00 -27.28
CA SER A 17 -7.83 -4.91 -27.83
C SER A 17 -9.06 -4.98 -26.91
N VAL A 18 -10.21 -5.38 -27.43
CA VAL A 18 -11.50 -5.38 -26.70
C VAL A 18 -11.44 -6.10 -25.35
N ASP A 19 -10.62 -7.15 -25.23
CA ASP A 19 -10.39 -7.88 -23.99
C ASP A 19 -9.57 -7.08 -22.94
N SER A 20 -8.77 -6.11 -23.37
CA SER A 20 -8.00 -5.27 -22.46
C SER A 20 -8.85 -4.20 -21.76
N LYS A 21 -10.04 -3.88 -22.25
CA LYS A 21 -10.98 -2.96 -21.59
C LYS A 21 -11.45 -3.46 -20.22
N LEU A 22 -11.51 -4.78 -20.05
CA LEU A 22 -11.85 -5.43 -18.78
C LEU A 22 -10.65 -5.63 -17.88
N ASN A 23 -9.44 -5.67 -18.44
CA ASN A 23 -8.18 -5.99 -17.75
C ASN A 23 -7.20 -4.82 -17.72
N VAL A 24 -7.67 -3.59 -17.50
CA VAL A 24 -6.77 -2.46 -17.33
C VAL A 24 -6.00 -2.63 -16.02
N ASN A 25 -4.78 -3.15 -16.10
CA ASN A 25 -3.91 -3.39 -14.97
C ASN A 25 -3.27 -2.11 -14.39
N SER A 26 -3.34 -0.99 -15.11
CA SER A 26 -2.77 0.29 -14.66
C SER A 26 -3.86 1.29 -14.31
N MET A 27 -3.74 1.88 -13.12
CA MET A 27 -4.57 2.99 -12.66
C MET A 27 -3.97 4.35 -13.05
N ILE A 28 -2.75 4.38 -13.59
CA ILE A 28 -2.08 5.62 -13.99
C ILE A 28 -2.53 5.98 -15.40
N GLN A 29 -3.02 7.19 -15.56
CA GLN A 29 -3.30 7.82 -16.85
C GLN A 29 -2.67 9.21 -16.85
N TYR A 30 -2.09 9.60 -17.98
CA TYR A 30 -1.57 10.94 -18.15
C TYR A 30 -2.66 11.81 -18.79
N GLN A 31 -3.03 12.87 -18.10
CA GLN A 31 -4.04 13.83 -18.54
C GLN A 31 -3.52 15.25 -18.30
N ASP A 32 -3.75 16.15 -19.24
CA ASP A 32 -3.32 17.55 -19.10
C ASP A 32 -3.95 18.21 -17.88
N GLY A 33 -3.12 18.89 -17.09
CA GLY A 33 -3.55 19.55 -15.86
C GLY A 33 -3.58 18.63 -14.64
N GLU A 34 -3.37 17.32 -14.79
CA GLU A 34 -3.37 16.37 -13.70
C GLU A 34 -1.95 15.94 -13.29
N SER A 35 -1.83 15.45 -12.06
CA SER A 35 -0.57 14.91 -11.56
C SER A 35 -0.16 13.65 -12.33
N PRO A 36 1.14 13.47 -12.66
CA PRO A 36 1.63 12.24 -13.29
C PRO A 36 1.50 11.00 -12.39
N THR A 37 1.21 11.20 -11.11
CA THR A 37 1.00 10.14 -10.12
C THR A 37 -0.47 9.98 -9.72
N ALA A 38 -1.37 10.64 -10.45
CA ALA A 38 -2.81 10.52 -10.24
C ALA A 38 -3.31 9.10 -10.54
N LEU A 39 -4.18 8.60 -9.67
CA LEU A 39 -4.84 7.31 -9.82
C LEU A 39 -6.22 7.51 -10.43
N PHE A 40 -6.46 6.82 -11.54
CA PHE A 40 -7.74 6.81 -12.24
C PHE A 40 -8.39 5.44 -12.09
N ALA A 41 -9.64 5.43 -11.66
CA ALA A 41 -10.44 4.20 -11.55
C ALA A 41 -11.92 4.51 -11.76
N VAL A 42 -12.70 3.47 -12.04
CA VAL A 42 -14.15 3.55 -11.99
C VAL A 42 -14.58 3.66 -10.53
N ARG A 43 -15.44 4.61 -10.21
CA ARG A 43 -15.96 4.78 -8.86
C ARG A 43 -16.86 3.61 -8.50
N SER A 44 -16.69 3.06 -7.31
CA SER A 44 -17.51 2.00 -6.75
C SER A 44 -18.30 2.51 -5.56
N LEU A 45 -19.57 2.15 -5.48
CA LEU A 45 -20.44 2.37 -4.33
C LEU A 45 -20.39 1.19 -3.33
N GLY A 46 -19.60 0.18 -3.62
CA GLY A 46 -19.49 -1.04 -2.79
C GLY A 46 -20.28 -2.21 -3.36
N ILE A 47 -20.57 -3.17 -2.49
CA ILE A 47 -21.30 -4.39 -2.84
C ILE A 47 -22.78 -4.21 -2.50
N ASP A 48 -23.65 -4.46 -3.46
CA ASP A 48 -25.08 -4.45 -3.25
C ASP A 48 -25.50 -5.60 -2.33
N PRO A 49 -26.13 -5.33 -1.17
CA PRO A 49 -26.53 -6.37 -0.24
C PRO A 49 -27.54 -7.37 -0.82
N ALA A 50 -28.37 -6.94 -1.76
CA ALA A 50 -29.38 -7.82 -2.34
C ALA A 50 -28.82 -8.85 -3.30
N THR A 51 -27.84 -8.44 -4.12
CA THR A 51 -27.34 -9.26 -5.24
C THR A 51 -25.91 -9.74 -5.07
N GLY A 52 -25.14 -9.16 -4.14
CA GLY A 52 -23.71 -9.45 -3.94
C GLY A 52 -22.82 -8.94 -5.07
N LYS A 53 -23.36 -8.15 -6.01
CA LYS A 53 -22.59 -7.56 -7.11
C LYS A 53 -22.03 -6.20 -6.72
N GLU A 54 -20.92 -5.82 -7.32
CA GLU A 54 -20.36 -4.48 -7.16
C GLU A 54 -21.19 -3.47 -7.97
N VAL A 55 -21.49 -2.34 -7.35
CA VAL A 55 -22.19 -1.21 -7.97
C VAL A 55 -21.16 -0.17 -8.35
N PHE A 56 -21.09 0.13 -9.64
CA PHE A 56 -20.21 1.16 -10.20
C PHE A 56 -20.97 2.46 -10.42
N LEU A 57 -20.24 3.54 -10.51
CA LEU A 57 -20.79 4.85 -10.83
C LEU A 57 -20.22 5.31 -12.16
N THR A 58 -21.09 5.59 -13.13
CA THR A 58 -20.68 6.18 -14.41
C THR A 58 -20.05 7.57 -14.21
N LYS A 59 -19.42 8.13 -15.25
CA LYS A 59 -18.93 9.52 -15.23
C LYS A 59 -20.03 10.51 -14.88
N ASN A 60 -21.25 10.23 -15.34
CA ASN A 60 -22.42 11.08 -15.13
C ASN A 60 -23.06 10.91 -13.74
N GLY A 61 -22.53 10.02 -12.90
CA GLY A 61 -23.05 9.78 -11.55
C GLY A 61 -24.21 8.78 -11.49
N THR A 62 -24.51 8.05 -12.56
CA THR A 62 -25.57 7.02 -12.57
C THR A 62 -25.02 5.70 -12.04
N PRO A 63 -25.68 5.05 -11.05
CA PRO A 63 -25.31 3.71 -10.61
C PRO A 63 -25.56 2.65 -11.68
N THR A 64 -24.65 1.68 -11.80
CA THR A 64 -24.74 0.55 -12.73
C THR A 64 -24.04 -0.68 -12.15
N PHE A 65 -24.47 -1.87 -12.55
CA PHE A 65 -23.75 -3.12 -12.27
C PHE A 65 -22.72 -3.46 -13.34
N ASP A 66 -22.76 -2.77 -14.47
CA ASP A 66 -21.87 -3.02 -15.60
C ASP A 66 -20.60 -2.15 -15.46
N TYR A 67 -19.46 -2.81 -15.45
CA TYR A 67 -18.17 -2.13 -15.46
C TYR A 67 -17.85 -1.60 -16.84
N ASN A 68 -17.52 -0.31 -16.92
CA ASN A 68 -17.01 0.30 -18.14
C ASN A 68 -15.72 1.07 -17.82
N ALA A 69 -14.62 0.71 -18.47
CA ALA A 69 -13.32 1.35 -18.29
C ALA A 69 -13.31 2.83 -18.73
N ASP A 70 -14.25 3.23 -19.61
CA ASP A 70 -14.39 4.63 -20.02
C ASP A 70 -14.94 5.55 -18.93
N ASP A 71 -15.55 4.97 -17.88
CA ASP A 71 -16.06 5.69 -16.71
C ASP A 71 -14.98 5.97 -15.65
N ARG A 72 -13.71 5.70 -15.96
CA ARG A 72 -12.61 6.06 -15.06
C ARG A 72 -12.52 7.56 -14.88
N VAL A 73 -12.36 7.95 -13.62
CA VAL A 73 -12.14 9.34 -13.20
C VAL A 73 -10.96 9.37 -12.23
N LYS A 74 -10.38 10.55 -12.04
CA LYS A 74 -9.37 10.73 -10.99
C LYS A 74 -9.99 10.46 -9.62
N ILE A 75 -9.41 9.51 -8.90
CA ILE A 75 -9.85 9.10 -7.55
C ILE A 75 -8.95 9.70 -6.49
N ALA A 76 -7.61 9.67 -6.72
CA ALA A 76 -6.63 10.01 -5.72
C ALA A 76 -5.28 10.34 -6.37
N ASP A 77 -4.27 10.59 -5.54
CA ASP A 77 -2.87 10.77 -5.95
C ASP A 77 -1.97 9.94 -5.04
N THR A 78 -0.99 9.27 -5.62
CA THR A 78 0.02 8.54 -4.85
C THR A 78 1.07 9.46 -4.25
N ASN A 79 1.23 10.69 -4.79
CA ASN A 79 2.17 11.65 -4.26
C ASN A 79 1.67 12.21 -2.93
N PRO A 80 2.45 12.10 -1.84
CA PRO A 80 2.04 12.64 -0.55
C PRO A 80 2.04 14.16 -0.56
N LYS A 81 1.13 14.75 0.22
CA LYS A 81 1.12 16.19 0.45
C LYS A 81 2.30 16.63 1.32
N ILE A 82 2.65 15.81 2.29
CA ILE A 82 3.78 16.05 3.20
C ILE A 82 4.49 14.72 3.45
N ARG A 83 5.81 14.71 3.28
CA ARG A 83 6.67 13.58 3.62
C ARG A 83 8.00 14.07 4.17
N GLY A 84 8.61 13.29 5.02
CA GLY A 84 9.93 13.64 5.56
C GLY A 84 10.45 12.61 6.53
N VAL A 85 11.64 12.92 7.03
CA VAL A 85 12.29 12.17 8.12
C VAL A 85 12.54 13.15 9.25
N PHE A 86 12.18 12.74 10.46
CA PHE A 86 12.47 13.46 11.68
C PHE A 86 13.44 12.65 12.52
N GLY A 87 14.60 13.23 12.83
CA GLY A 87 15.65 12.59 13.61
C GLY A 87 15.90 13.33 14.91
N ILE A 88 16.03 12.56 15.99
CA ILE A 88 16.49 13.06 17.30
C ILE A 88 17.76 12.31 17.67
N SER A 89 18.77 13.03 18.12
CA SER A 89 19.97 12.46 18.72
C SER A 89 20.19 13.05 20.11
N PHE A 90 20.60 12.19 21.01
CA PHE A 90 20.89 12.53 22.41
C PHE A 90 22.24 11.96 22.77
N THR A 91 23.06 12.78 23.43
CA THR A 91 24.36 12.37 23.96
C THR A 91 24.47 12.78 25.40
N TYR A 92 24.74 11.84 26.29
CA TYR A 92 24.97 12.07 27.69
C TYR A 92 26.11 11.20 28.21
N LYS A 93 27.22 11.84 28.61
CA LYS A 93 28.46 11.15 29.05
C LYS A 93 28.93 10.13 28.00
N ASN A 94 28.82 8.87 28.31
CA ASN A 94 29.24 7.73 27.48
C ASN A 94 28.09 7.16 26.62
N LEU A 95 26.86 7.62 26.87
CA LEU A 95 25.66 7.16 26.14
C LEU A 95 25.38 8.08 24.97
N GLN A 96 25.19 7.47 23.79
CA GLN A 96 24.64 8.11 22.61
C GLN A 96 23.39 7.35 22.20
N ALA A 97 22.32 8.06 21.92
CA ALA A 97 21.08 7.50 21.38
C ALA A 97 20.60 8.33 20.20
N SER A 98 20.12 7.69 19.18
CA SER A 98 19.49 8.36 18.03
C SER A 98 18.29 7.58 17.54
N VAL A 99 17.26 8.30 17.07
CA VAL A 99 16.04 7.74 16.51
C VAL A 99 15.67 8.53 15.27
N ASN A 100 15.37 7.84 14.18
CA ASN A 100 14.86 8.43 12.95
C ASN A 100 13.46 7.89 12.66
N LEU A 101 12.54 8.80 12.44
CA LEU A 101 11.15 8.53 12.14
C LEU A 101 10.81 9.07 10.75
N ARG A 102 10.24 8.22 9.90
CA ARG A 102 9.75 8.61 8.57
C ARG A 102 8.25 8.77 8.61
N TYR A 103 7.76 9.86 8.06
CA TYR A 103 6.32 10.11 7.94
C TYR A 103 5.91 10.40 6.50
N ASN A 104 4.67 10.05 6.19
CA ASN A 104 4.04 10.24 4.89
C ASN A 104 2.56 10.54 5.11
N LEU A 105 2.09 11.67 4.62
CA LEU A 105 0.72 12.14 4.85
C LEU A 105 0.07 12.61 3.56
N GLY A 106 -1.19 12.25 3.38
CA GLY A 106 -2.02 12.71 2.27
C GLY A 106 -1.76 11.98 0.95
N SER A 107 -1.11 10.81 0.97
CA SER A 107 -1.00 9.92 -0.18
C SER A 107 -2.07 8.85 -0.19
N PHE A 108 -2.29 8.26 -1.35
CA PHE A 108 -3.16 7.12 -1.55
C PHE A 108 -2.40 6.02 -2.29
N ALA A 109 -2.79 4.78 -2.07
CA ALA A 109 -2.23 3.65 -2.78
C ALA A 109 -3.31 2.62 -3.12
N PHE A 110 -3.07 1.88 -4.19
CA PHE A 110 -3.86 0.72 -4.54
C PHE A 110 -3.43 -0.47 -3.66
N ASN A 111 -4.39 -1.02 -2.91
CA ASN A 111 -4.13 -2.19 -2.06
C ASN A 111 -4.19 -3.48 -2.89
N SER A 112 -3.08 -3.82 -3.53
CA SER A 112 -2.95 -5.02 -4.34
C SER A 112 -3.14 -6.32 -3.56
N ALA A 113 -2.83 -6.32 -2.26
CA ALA A 113 -3.04 -7.48 -1.40
C ALA A 113 -4.53 -7.77 -1.21
N LEU A 114 -5.34 -6.74 -0.92
CA LEU A 114 -6.81 -6.91 -0.86
C LEU A 114 -7.39 -7.35 -2.20
N PHE A 115 -6.93 -6.76 -3.28
CA PHE A 115 -7.40 -7.07 -4.62
C PHE A 115 -7.07 -8.51 -5.05
N ASN A 116 -5.80 -8.92 -4.90
CA ASN A 116 -5.32 -10.21 -5.42
C ASN A 116 -5.51 -11.38 -4.45
N LYS A 117 -5.49 -11.12 -3.12
CA LYS A 117 -5.50 -12.19 -2.12
C LYS A 117 -6.83 -12.33 -1.37
N VAL A 118 -7.66 -11.30 -1.42
CA VAL A 118 -8.97 -11.31 -0.74
C VAL A 118 -10.10 -11.28 -1.77
N GLU A 119 -10.11 -10.35 -2.70
CA GLU A 119 -11.19 -10.21 -3.68
C GLU A 119 -11.11 -11.27 -4.78
N ASN A 120 -9.99 -11.36 -5.47
CA ASN A 120 -9.77 -12.25 -6.60
C ASN A 120 -9.00 -13.50 -6.17
N ILE A 121 -9.70 -14.57 -5.80
CA ILE A 121 -9.10 -15.85 -5.49
C ILE A 121 -9.11 -16.70 -6.76
N SER A 122 -7.94 -17.11 -7.24
CA SER A 122 -7.84 -18.04 -8.35
C SER A 122 -8.05 -19.49 -7.89
N ALA A 123 -8.54 -20.33 -8.78
CA ALA A 123 -8.74 -21.75 -8.51
C ALA A 123 -7.44 -22.45 -8.07
N SER A 124 -6.30 -22.04 -8.61
CA SER A 124 -4.97 -22.56 -8.22
C SER A 124 -4.57 -22.19 -6.78
N ASN A 125 -5.08 -21.07 -6.25
CA ASN A 125 -4.73 -20.60 -4.92
C ASN A 125 -5.55 -21.28 -3.80
N ILE A 126 -6.66 -21.94 -4.14
CA ILE A 126 -7.53 -22.60 -3.14
C ILE A 126 -6.79 -23.71 -2.37
N ALA A 127 -5.81 -24.34 -3.00
CA ALA A 127 -5.00 -25.39 -2.36
C ALA A 127 -4.06 -24.86 -1.25
N TYR A 128 -3.89 -23.54 -1.15
CA TYR A 128 -3.01 -22.89 -0.19
C TYR A 128 -3.81 -22.14 0.87
N ASN A 129 -3.13 -21.76 1.97
CA ASN A 129 -3.74 -20.94 3.01
C ASN A 129 -4.23 -19.61 2.46
N GLN A 130 -5.51 -19.33 2.63
CA GLN A 130 -6.16 -18.11 2.21
C GLN A 130 -6.27 -17.09 3.37
N ASP A 131 -6.41 -15.82 3.03
CA ASP A 131 -6.73 -14.78 4.00
C ASP A 131 -8.13 -15.04 4.58
N LYS A 132 -8.26 -14.97 5.90
CA LYS A 132 -9.56 -15.19 6.58
C LYS A 132 -10.65 -14.22 6.10
N ARG A 133 -10.30 -12.99 5.66
CA ARG A 133 -11.25 -12.02 5.11
C ARG A 133 -11.86 -12.49 3.80
N ALA A 134 -11.12 -13.30 3.04
CA ALA A 134 -11.63 -13.91 1.82
C ALA A 134 -12.82 -14.84 2.07
N LEU A 135 -12.98 -15.31 3.29
CA LEU A 135 -14.12 -16.14 3.71
C LEU A 135 -15.17 -15.34 4.50
N TYR A 136 -14.74 -14.62 5.53
CA TYR A 136 -15.67 -14.02 6.51
C TYR A 136 -16.17 -12.63 6.14
N SER A 137 -15.48 -11.89 5.28
CA SER A 137 -15.87 -10.53 4.89
C SER A 137 -16.55 -10.46 3.52
N ARG A 138 -16.94 -11.61 2.98
CA ARG A 138 -17.63 -11.71 1.68
C ARG A 138 -19.14 -11.78 1.84
N TRP A 139 -19.81 -11.30 0.80
CA TRP A 139 -21.23 -11.53 0.61
C TRP A 139 -21.51 -13.01 0.40
N GLN A 140 -22.45 -13.58 1.16
CA GLN A 140 -22.86 -14.99 1.11
C GLN A 140 -24.37 -15.12 0.85
N ASN A 141 -25.17 -14.29 1.48
CA ASN A 141 -26.63 -14.35 1.38
C ASN A 141 -27.23 -12.97 1.08
N ALA A 142 -28.40 -12.96 0.47
CA ALA A 142 -29.14 -11.73 0.24
C ALA A 142 -29.43 -11.00 1.58
N GLY A 143 -29.05 -9.72 1.63
CA GLY A 143 -29.11 -8.90 2.83
C GLY A 143 -27.76 -8.73 3.55
N ASP A 144 -26.73 -9.49 3.20
CA ASP A 144 -25.42 -9.33 3.82
C ASP A 144 -24.75 -8.02 3.41
N VAL A 145 -24.37 -7.21 4.39
CA VAL A 145 -23.52 -6.03 4.18
C VAL A 145 -22.05 -6.47 4.23
N SER A 146 -21.40 -6.48 3.09
CA SER A 146 -20.04 -7.01 2.95
C SER A 146 -19.11 -6.05 2.22
N GLN A 147 -17.80 -6.19 2.47
CA GLN A 147 -16.77 -5.42 1.77
C GLN A 147 -16.37 -6.05 0.44
N PHE A 148 -16.57 -7.36 0.28
CA PHE A 148 -16.15 -8.14 -0.88
C PHE A 148 -17.33 -8.86 -1.50
N LYS A 149 -17.33 -8.99 -2.83
CA LYS A 149 -18.39 -9.70 -3.56
C LYS A 149 -18.44 -11.19 -3.18
N GLY A 150 -19.49 -11.87 -3.56
CA GLY A 150 -19.59 -13.32 -3.51
C GLY A 150 -18.38 -13.99 -4.17
N ILE A 151 -17.97 -15.16 -3.66
CA ILE A 151 -16.82 -15.87 -4.19
C ILE A 151 -17.10 -16.32 -5.65
N SER A 152 -16.14 -16.08 -6.52
CA SER A 152 -16.17 -16.60 -7.90
C SER A 152 -14.76 -17.02 -8.29
N LEU A 153 -14.66 -18.22 -8.84
CA LEU A 153 -13.40 -18.77 -9.37
C LEU A 153 -13.22 -18.53 -10.86
N THR A 154 -14.28 -18.09 -11.51
CA THR A 154 -14.35 -17.94 -12.98
C THR A 154 -14.37 -16.47 -13.41
N THR A 155 -14.89 -15.57 -12.57
CA THR A 155 -15.00 -14.14 -12.89
C THR A 155 -14.08 -13.32 -12.00
N GLN A 156 -13.20 -12.53 -12.62
CA GLN A 156 -12.36 -11.58 -11.90
C GLN A 156 -13.11 -10.27 -11.69
N THR A 157 -12.90 -9.67 -10.53
CA THR A 157 -13.37 -8.32 -10.25
C THR A 157 -12.46 -7.32 -10.95
N PRO A 158 -13.01 -6.34 -11.68
CA PRO A 158 -12.20 -5.28 -12.27
C PRO A 158 -11.65 -4.33 -11.20
N ILE A 159 -10.61 -3.58 -11.57
CA ILE A 159 -10.03 -2.56 -10.70
C ILE A 159 -11.01 -1.40 -10.53
N SER A 160 -11.39 -1.11 -9.30
CA SER A 160 -12.26 0.00 -8.93
C SER A 160 -11.70 0.84 -7.79
N SER A 161 -12.33 1.96 -7.49
CA SER A 161 -11.93 2.85 -6.38
C SER A 161 -11.99 2.18 -5.02
N ARG A 162 -12.68 1.05 -4.87
CA ARG A 162 -12.84 0.28 -3.63
C ARG A 162 -11.51 -0.20 -3.03
N PHE A 163 -10.50 -0.40 -3.87
CA PHE A 163 -9.18 -0.86 -3.47
C PHE A 163 -8.16 0.26 -3.30
N VAL A 164 -8.55 1.52 -3.52
CA VAL A 164 -7.71 2.69 -3.27
C VAL A 164 -7.89 3.13 -1.83
N GLN A 165 -6.81 3.11 -1.06
CA GLN A 165 -6.80 3.44 0.36
C GLN A 165 -5.82 4.58 0.65
N ARG A 166 -6.03 5.27 1.77
CA ARG A 166 -5.06 6.24 2.27
C ARG A 166 -3.80 5.53 2.73
N ASP A 167 -2.64 6.02 2.27
CA ASP A 167 -1.31 5.51 2.65
C ASP A 167 -0.60 6.49 3.59
N ASN A 168 -1.30 6.92 4.63
CA ASN A 168 -0.67 7.70 5.69
C ASN A 168 0.08 6.76 6.62
N TYR A 169 1.34 7.07 6.90
CA TYR A 169 2.12 6.28 7.84
C TYR A 169 3.12 7.09 8.64
N LEU A 170 3.43 6.58 9.83
CA LEU A 170 4.58 6.94 10.65
C LEU A 170 5.39 5.68 10.91
N ARG A 171 6.66 5.68 10.51
CA ARG A 171 7.54 4.52 10.59
C ARG A 171 8.78 4.83 11.41
N GLY A 172 9.13 3.94 12.33
CA GLY A 172 10.41 3.94 13.00
C GLY A 172 11.48 3.35 12.10
N GLU A 173 12.22 4.20 11.38
CA GLU A 173 13.17 3.78 10.35
C GLU A 173 14.43 3.18 10.96
N SER A 174 15.01 3.88 11.93
CA SER A 174 16.17 3.38 12.67
C SER A 174 16.24 3.94 14.09
N ALA A 175 16.69 3.12 15.01
CA ALA A 175 17.08 3.54 16.34
C ALA A 175 18.45 2.94 16.66
N ARG A 176 19.33 3.74 17.26
CA ARG A 176 20.67 3.29 17.68
C ARG A 176 20.90 3.74 19.11
N ILE A 177 21.47 2.83 19.90
CA ILE A 177 21.98 3.11 21.23
C ILE A 177 23.44 2.67 21.24
N SER A 178 24.31 3.56 21.69
CA SER A 178 25.76 3.35 21.73
C SER A 178 26.28 3.68 23.13
N TRP A 179 27.05 2.79 23.71
CA TRP A 179 27.73 3.03 24.95
C TRP A 179 29.23 2.93 24.76
N ASP A 180 29.95 3.98 25.15
CA ASP A 180 31.42 4.06 25.04
C ASP A 180 32.04 3.79 26.40
N PHE A 181 32.73 2.67 26.55
CA PHE A 181 33.43 2.25 27.75
C PHE A 181 34.87 2.75 27.82
N SER A 182 35.37 3.45 26.80
CA SER A 182 36.79 3.89 26.71
C SER A 182 37.22 4.78 27.88
N ARG A 183 36.28 5.41 28.55
CA ARG A 183 36.54 6.26 29.75
C ARG A 183 36.58 5.50 31.05
N ASP A 184 36.14 4.23 31.07
CA ASP A 184 36.03 3.45 32.28
C ASP A 184 37.39 2.84 32.66
N GLU A 185 37.77 2.93 33.92
CA GLU A 185 39.12 2.47 34.39
C GLU A 185 39.33 0.96 34.24
N TRP A 186 38.27 0.15 34.28
CA TRP A 186 38.35 -1.28 34.12
C TRP A 186 38.81 -1.71 32.71
N ILE A 187 38.48 -0.92 31.67
CA ILE A 187 38.95 -1.14 30.29
C ILE A 187 40.45 -1.02 30.18
N LYS A 188 41.02 -0.02 30.87
CA LYS A 188 42.48 0.16 30.88
C LYS A 188 43.21 -1.00 31.55
N ARG A 189 42.59 -1.65 32.53
CA ARG A 189 43.14 -2.86 33.20
C ARG A 189 43.14 -4.08 32.28
N LEU A 190 42.27 -4.13 31.25
CA LEU A 190 42.22 -5.18 30.24
C LEU A 190 43.12 -4.91 29.04
N PHE A 191 43.99 -3.86 29.11
CA PHE A 191 44.86 -3.43 28.00
C PHE A 191 44.10 -3.04 26.73
N LEU A 192 42.82 -2.74 26.82
CA LEU A 192 42.00 -2.26 25.69
C LEU A 192 42.06 -0.73 25.67
N LYS A 193 42.21 -0.18 24.44
CA LYS A 193 42.20 1.28 24.26
C LYS A 193 40.79 1.83 24.12
N ASP A 194 39.96 1.11 23.33
CA ASP A 194 38.61 1.50 23.04
C ASP A 194 37.68 0.27 23.08
N LEU A 195 36.55 0.42 23.74
CA LEU A 195 35.48 -0.54 23.71
C LEU A 195 34.16 0.21 23.58
N ARG A 196 33.43 -0.05 22.53
CA ARG A 196 32.12 0.55 22.28
C ARG A 196 31.10 -0.55 22.00
N PHE A 197 30.00 -0.51 22.67
CA PHE A 197 28.86 -1.38 22.43
C PHE A 197 27.78 -0.62 21.69
N ASN A 198 27.30 -1.18 20.58
CA ASN A 198 26.25 -0.60 19.76
C ASN A 198 25.09 -1.57 19.62
N VAL A 199 23.87 -1.07 19.77
CA VAL A 199 22.64 -1.78 19.40
C VAL A 199 21.90 -0.94 18.40
N SER A 200 21.54 -1.52 17.27
CA SER A 200 20.74 -0.85 16.26
C SER A 200 19.50 -1.66 15.90
N PHE A 201 18.42 -0.94 15.76
CA PHE A 201 17.11 -1.45 15.36
C PHE A 201 16.73 -0.79 14.03
N ASN A 202 16.31 -1.58 13.07
CA ASN A 202 15.77 -1.08 11.82
C ASN A 202 14.31 -1.50 11.69
N ASP A 203 13.50 -0.62 11.11
CA ASP A 203 12.06 -0.83 10.88
C ASP A 203 11.33 -1.33 12.13
N PHE A 204 11.60 -0.70 13.29
CA PHE A 204 11.16 -1.20 14.59
C PHE A 204 9.67 -0.99 14.87
N PHE A 205 8.99 -0.05 14.18
CA PHE A 205 7.53 0.04 14.15
C PHE A 205 7.01 0.62 12.83
N ASP A 206 5.75 0.31 12.52
CA ASP A 206 5.00 0.86 11.38
C ASP A 206 3.57 1.14 11.85
N LEU A 207 3.20 2.41 11.87
CA LEU A 207 1.83 2.87 12.10
C LEU A 207 1.29 3.38 10.77
N SER A 208 0.42 2.61 10.13
CA SER A 208 -0.12 2.92 8.81
C SER A 208 -1.64 2.75 8.79
N GLU A 209 -2.34 3.67 8.11
CA GLU A 209 -3.77 3.53 7.85
C GLU A 209 -4.05 2.37 6.90
N MET A 210 -3.19 2.20 5.89
CA MET A 210 -3.24 1.02 5.02
C MET A 210 -2.48 -0.12 5.68
N LYS A 211 -3.21 -1.19 6.06
CA LYS A 211 -2.59 -2.36 6.67
C LYS A 211 -1.65 -3.03 5.68
N ARG A 212 -0.35 -2.95 5.94
CA ARG A 212 0.66 -3.72 5.20
C ARG A 212 0.58 -5.17 5.63
N GLU A 213 0.31 -6.04 4.69
CA GLU A 213 0.01 -7.42 4.95
C GLU A 213 1.22 -8.32 4.72
N ARG A 214 1.37 -9.30 5.60
CA ARG A 214 2.31 -10.40 5.38
C ARG A 214 1.85 -11.19 4.14
N GLY A 215 2.78 -11.57 3.28
CA GLY A 215 2.47 -12.33 2.06
C GLY A 215 2.38 -11.48 0.79
N THR A 216 2.65 -10.20 0.85
CA THR A 216 3.12 -9.43 -0.30
C THR A 216 4.58 -9.81 -0.58
N ASP A 217 5.09 -9.51 -1.76
CA ASP A 217 6.38 -9.98 -2.27
C ASP A 217 7.59 -9.72 -1.36
N TYR A 218 7.45 -8.84 -0.37
CA TYR A 218 8.48 -8.51 0.62
C TYR A 218 7.91 -8.58 2.04
N PRO A 219 8.22 -9.63 2.81
CA PRO A 219 7.86 -9.70 4.22
C PRO A 219 8.58 -8.59 4.99
N PHE A 220 7.82 -7.89 5.82
CA PHE A 220 8.36 -6.83 6.68
C PHE A 220 9.31 -7.46 7.72
N GLN A 221 10.60 -7.21 7.58
CA GLN A 221 11.61 -7.73 8.50
C GLN A 221 12.01 -6.64 9.50
N ARG A 222 11.86 -6.94 10.78
CA ARG A 222 12.48 -6.17 11.85
C ARG A 222 13.87 -6.72 12.09
N ALA A 223 14.89 -5.88 11.96
CA ALA A 223 16.26 -6.29 12.19
C ALA A 223 16.81 -5.64 13.46
N ILE A 224 17.47 -6.45 14.28
CA ILE A 224 18.23 -6.01 15.44
C ILE A 224 19.66 -6.43 15.19
N SER A 225 20.59 -5.48 15.27
CA SER A 225 22.02 -5.73 15.07
C SER A 225 22.79 -5.28 16.30
N PHE A 226 23.78 -6.07 16.66
CA PHE A 226 24.73 -5.80 17.76
C PHE A 226 26.13 -5.67 17.18
N GLY A 227 26.90 -4.73 17.68
CA GLY A 227 28.28 -4.52 17.29
C GLY A 227 29.13 -3.90 18.40
#